data_67ccbc0058c1236e46a9b4ee945f1d73
#
_entry.id   67ccbc0058c1236e46a9b4ee945f1d73
#
_cell.length_a   1.000
_cell.length_b   1.000
_cell.length_c   1.000
_cell.angle_alpha   90.00
_cell.angle_beta   90.00
_cell.angle_gamma   90.00
#
_symmetry.space_group_name_H-M   'P 1'
#
loop_
_entity.id
_entity.type
_entity.pdbx_description
1 polymer ?
#
loop_
_entity_poly.entity_id
_entity_poly.type
_entity_poly.pdbx_seq_one_letter_code
_entity_poly.pdbx_strand_id
1 'polypeptide(L)'
;MASQEVSIKQNVSIILKSDTEMLDDVVVVAYGTAKKSSFTGSATAVSGEKIAKMQVSSVSKALEGAAAGVQVINTSGQPGENAKIRIRGIGSFSASSAPLYVVDGMPYDEESVNALNPADIESMSILKDAASAALYGSRAANGVVMITTKKGMVDKSKVTLDARWGVNTRGVPEYDIMKDQREYVLTAWNTLKNQSTGAEASEELIGSIGYNPFIGVANNAMVSADGVVSSAALRHNDDWADAALHNGMRQEYNLSLQGGNAKTTHFLSLGYLKDEGILRHTDFERISARANINHTVNKFIDINGNLAYARAEKNAGQSQNASLSNYSNAFMFTQQIAPIYPVYAYDENGNRIYDEEGNTVYDFGDGTYSTRMGGFSNQNVAANSGLDVHQTLNDNFNGRGTININIIDGLKATANIGYDLMNQIRTDHMNQLYGDAANVNGRTYKYNQRIESFTANQLLTYSKA
;
A
#
# COMPACT_ATOMS: atom_id res chain seq x y z
N MET A 1 -37.01 21.47 5.47
CA MET A 1 -37.96 22.09 6.43
C MET A 1 -39.33 21.60 6.06
N ALA A 2 -40.10 21.03 6.99
CA ALA A 2 -41.47 20.59 6.74
C ALA A 2 -42.36 21.81 6.42
N SER A 3 -43.20 21.70 5.39
CA SER A 3 -44.17 22.75 5.06
C SER A 3 -45.25 22.76 6.12
N GLN A 4 -45.60 23.94 6.64
CA GLN A 4 -46.73 24.14 7.55
C GLN A 4 -47.75 25.06 6.91
N GLU A 5 -49.00 24.62 6.88
CA GLU A 5 -50.13 25.48 6.54
C GLU A 5 -50.65 26.19 7.80
N VAL A 6 -50.67 27.51 7.77
CA VAL A 6 -51.12 28.33 8.89
C VAL A 6 -52.23 29.29 8.42
N SER A 7 -53.36 29.32 9.14
CA SER A 7 -54.43 30.25 8.87
C SER A 7 -53.99 31.71 9.06
N ILE A 8 -54.34 32.60 8.13
CA ILE A 8 -53.99 34.02 8.17
C ILE A 8 -54.67 34.69 9.39
N LYS A 9 -53.86 35.21 10.32
CA LYS A 9 -54.29 36.02 11.48
C LYS A 9 -53.44 37.28 11.53
N GLN A 10 -53.95 38.31 12.27
CA GLN A 10 -53.27 39.61 12.37
C GLN A 10 -51.82 39.55 12.95
N ASN A 11 -51.50 38.54 13.77
CA ASN A 11 -50.16 38.19 14.18
C ASN A 11 -49.96 36.67 14.06
N VAL A 12 -49.08 36.23 13.19
CA VAL A 12 -48.76 34.81 12.98
C VAL A 12 -47.36 34.56 13.46
N SER A 13 -47.20 33.79 14.53
CA SER A 13 -45.89 33.25 14.99
C SER A 13 -45.75 31.84 14.42
N ILE A 14 -44.77 31.65 13.54
CA ILE A 14 -44.46 30.33 12.95
C ILE A 14 -43.17 29.81 13.58
N ILE A 15 -43.28 28.74 14.32
CA ILE A 15 -42.17 27.98 14.82
C ILE A 15 -41.89 26.89 13.79
N LEU A 16 -40.86 27.10 12.95
CA LEU A 16 -40.42 26.09 11.99
C LEU A 16 -39.78 24.92 12.75
N LYS A 17 -40.40 23.75 12.69
CA LYS A 17 -39.76 22.51 13.14
C LYS A 17 -38.73 22.14 12.10
N SER A 18 -37.51 21.81 12.55
CA SER A 18 -36.52 21.24 11.68
C SER A 18 -37.04 19.90 11.16
N ASP A 19 -37.03 19.74 9.85
CA ASP A 19 -37.26 18.45 9.20
C ASP A 19 -35.96 17.66 9.28
N THR A 20 -35.58 17.27 10.49
CA THR A 20 -34.62 16.23 10.70
C THR A 20 -35.34 14.90 10.64
N GLU A 21 -35.67 14.43 9.44
CA GLU A 21 -35.63 13.00 9.23
C GLU A 21 -34.18 12.59 9.53
N MET A 22 -33.95 12.13 10.74
CA MET A 22 -32.76 11.31 11.01
C MET A 22 -32.96 10.08 10.14
N LEU A 23 -32.28 10.04 8.99
CA LEU A 23 -32.10 8.80 8.25
C LEU A 23 -31.52 7.83 9.30
N ASP A 24 -32.33 6.86 9.70
CA ASP A 24 -31.87 5.79 10.59
C ASP A 24 -30.61 5.21 9.97
N ASP A 25 -29.47 5.29 10.66
CA ASP A 25 -28.22 4.66 10.26
C ASP A 25 -28.52 3.18 9.95
N VAL A 26 -28.43 2.81 8.69
CA VAL A 26 -28.71 1.44 8.24
C VAL A 26 -27.37 0.69 8.24
N VAL A 27 -27.33 -0.44 8.91
CA VAL A 27 -26.19 -1.35 8.87
C VAL A 27 -26.49 -2.43 7.83
N VAL A 28 -25.58 -2.61 6.87
CA VAL A 28 -25.65 -3.73 5.95
C VAL A 28 -25.27 -5.01 6.74
N VAL A 29 -26.17 -5.97 6.72
CA VAL A 29 -26.01 -7.28 7.36
C VAL A 29 -26.12 -8.37 6.30
N ALA A 30 -25.67 -9.57 6.61
CA ALA A 30 -25.37 -10.69 5.72
C ALA A 30 -26.29 -10.87 4.52
N TYR A 31 -27.54 -10.72 4.50
CA TYR A 31 -28.44 -10.85 3.36
C TYR A 31 -29.51 -9.77 3.33
N GLY A 32 -29.20 -8.57 3.88
CA GLY A 32 -30.15 -7.48 3.92
C GLY A 32 -29.58 -6.25 4.63
N THR A 33 -30.47 -5.32 4.90
CA THR A 33 -30.17 -4.11 5.68
C THR A 33 -30.99 -4.15 6.96
N ALA A 34 -30.37 -3.84 8.10
CA ALA A 34 -31.06 -3.69 9.39
C ALA A 34 -30.94 -2.24 9.86
N LYS A 35 -31.95 -1.71 10.50
CA LYS A 35 -31.80 -0.44 11.20
C LYS A 35 -30.80 -0.61 12.33
N LYS A 36 -29.86 0.30 12.48
CA LYS A 36 -28.84 0.26 13.54
C LYS A 36 -29.46 0.15 14.93
N SER A 37 -30.64 0.78 15.12
CA SER A 37 -31.41 0.72 16.36
C SER A 37 -32.01 -0.65 16.68
N SER A 38 -32.27 -1.48 15.66
CA SER A 38 -32.81 -2.84 15.81
C SER A 38 -31.74 -3.95 15.72
N PHE A 39 -30.50 -3.56 15.41
CA PHE A 39 -29.38 -4.51 15.30
C PHE A 39 -28.76 -4.78 16.67
N THR A 40 -28.91 -5.97 17.18
CA THR A 40 -28.40 -6.38 18.51
C THR A 40 -26.91 -6.73 18.51
N GLY A 41 -26.28 -6.81 17.35
CA GLY A 41 -24.87 -7.12 17.19
C GLY A 41 -23.95 -5.89 17.23
N SER A 42 -22.64 -6.13 17.43
CA SER A 42 -21.63 -5.08 17.40
C SER A 42 -21.17 -4.84 15.96
N ALA A 43 -21.74 -3.84 15.28
CA ALA A 43 -21.33 -3.40 13.95
C ALA A 43 -20.84 -1.96 13.97
N THR A 44 -19.84 -1.67 13.14
CA THR A 44 -19.35 -0.30 12.90
C THR A 44 -19.41 -0.01 11.41
N ALA A 45 -20.12 1.06 11.04
CA ALA A 45 -20.22 1.51 9.65
C ALA A 45 -19.23 2.64 9.37
N VAL A 46 -18.60 2.61 8.20
CA VAL A 46 -17.70 3.64 7.67
C VAL A 46 -18.25 4.08 6.32
N SER A 47 -18.51 5.37 6.17
CA SER A 47 -19.06 5.91 4.90
C SER A 47 -17.99 5.99 3.81
N GLY A 48 -18.38 5.82 2.55
CA GLY A 48 -17.51 5.96 1.40
C GLY A 48 -16.89 7.36 1.27
N GLU A 49 -17.59 8.41 1.72
CA GLU A 49 -17.03 9.76 1.77
C GLU A 49 -15.82 9.85 2.70
N LYS A 50 -15.87 9.20 3.88
CA LYS A 50 -14.73 9.13 4.79
C LYS A 50 -13.58 8.35 4.17
N ILE A 51 -13.88 7.22 3.52
CA ILE A 51 -12.88 6.39 2.82
C ILE A 51 -12.20 7.19 1.71
N ALA A 52 -12.96 7.88 0.88
CA ALA A 52 -12.44 8.67 -0.22
C ALA A 52 -11.51 9.81 0.25
N LYS A 53 -11.75 10.38 1.44
CA LYS A 53 -10.89 11.44 2.02
C LYS A 53 -9.54 10.93 2.53
N MET A 54 -9.39 9.63 2.80
CA MET A 54 -8.17 9.06 3.37
C MET A 54 -7.01 8.92 2.38
N GLN A 55 -7.27 9.03 1.07
CA GLN A 55 -6.25 8.96 0.00
C GLN A 55 -5.35 7.72 0.07
N VAL A 56 -5.92 6.58 0.40
CA VAL A 56 -5.22 5.31 0.51
C VAL A 56 -5.21 4.53 -0.81
N SER A 57 -4.17 3.74 -1.03
CA SER A 57 -4.03 2.91 -2.23
C SER A 57 -4.83 1.61 -2.17
N SER A 58 -5.16 1.10 -0.96
CA SER A 58 -5.89 -0.16 -0.77
C SER A 58 -7.05 -0.02 0.22
N VAL A 59 -8.03 -0.93 0.10
CA VAL A 59 -9.21 -0.97 0.98
C VAL A 59 -8.82 -1.31 2.42
N SER A 60 -7.81 -2.16 2.64
CA SER A 60 -7.35 -2.52 3.98
C SER A 60 -6.81 -1.31 4.74
N LYS A 61 -6.06 -0.42 4.08
CA LYS A 61 -5.57 0.84 4.70
C LYS A 61 -6.70 1.80 5.04
N ALA A 62 -7.81 1.79 4.30
CA ALA A 62 -8.98 2.62 4.58
C ALA A 62 -9.70 2.27 5.90
N LEU A 63 -9.36 1.15 6.51
CA LEU A 63 -9.89 0.73 7.81
C LEU A 63 -9.07 1.26 9.00
N GLU A 64 -7.94 1.92 8.76
CA GLU A 64 -7.08 2.48 9.81
C GLU A 64 -7.82 3.56 10.61
N GLY A 65 -7.89 3.37 11.94
CA GLY A 65 -8.63 4.28 12.81
C GLY A 65 -10.15 4.36 12.57
N ALA A 66 -10.69 3.50 11.68
CA ALA A 66 -12.09 3.56 11.27
C ALA A 66 -13.06 2.99 12.32
N ALA A 67 -12.61 2.00 13.12
CA ALA A 67 -13.49 1.31 14.05
C ALA A 67 -12.74 0.81 15.31
N ALA A 68 -13.34 0.98 16.49
CA ALA A 68 -12.81 0.41 17.73
C ALA A 68 -12.76 -1.13 17.65
N GLY A 69 -11.67 -1.74 18.14
CA GLY A 69 -11.45 -3.19 18.11
C GLY A 69 -11.03 -3.75 16.74
N VAL A 70 -10.70 -2.89 15.78
CA VAL A 70 -10.07 -3.24 14.52
C VAL A 70 -8.63 -2.75 14.58
N GLN A 71 -7.70 -3.67 14.48
CA GLN A 71 -6.28 -3.39 14.40
C GLN A 71 -5.84 -3.47 12.94
N VAL A 72 -5.26 -2.38 12.46
CA VAL A 72 -4.67 -2.28 11.12
C VAL A 72 -3.16 -2.22 11.29
N ILE A 73 -2.45 -3.17 10.74
CA ILE A 73 -1.00 -3.28 10.87
C ILE A 73 -0.39 -3.00 9.50
N ASN A 74 0.19 -1.82 9.37
CA ASN A 74 1.00 -1.46 8.21
C ASN A 74 2.43 -1.98 8.46
N THR A 75 2.85 -2.98 7.70
CA THR A 75 4.19 -3.59 7.83
C THR A 75 5.24 -2.82 7.04
N SER A 76 4.83 -1.99 6.09
CA SER A 76 5.69 -1.24 5.19
C SER A 76 5.04 0.06 4.76
N GLY A 77 5.84 1.10 4.53
CA GLY A 77 5.44 2.35 3.87
C GLY A 77 5.42 2.28 2.34
N GLN A 78 5.71 1.11 1.77
CA GLN A 78 5.77 0.91 0.32
C GLN A 78 4.42 1.18 -0.35
N PRO A 79 4.37 1.90 -1.47
CA PRO A 79 3.17 2.04 -2.27
C PRO A 79 2.59 0.69 -2.71
N GLY A 80 1.27 0.56 -2.72
CA GLY A 80 0.58 -0.68 -3.10
C GLY A 80 0.67 -1.82 -2.08
N GLU A 81 1.34 -1.62 -0.93
CA GLU A 81 1.34 -2.62 0.13
C GLU A 81 0.01 -2.63 0.88
N ASN A 82 -0.47 -3.82 1.19
CA ASN A 82 -1.73 -4.01 1.91
C ASN A 82 -1.50 -4.02 3.43
N ALA A 83 -2.44 -3.46 4.17
CA ALA A 83 -2.41 -3.56 5.62
C ALA A 83 -3.00 -4.89 6.09
N LYS A 84 -2.42 -5.51 7.11
CA LYS A 84 -2.99 -6.68 7.76
C LYS A 84 -4.08 -6.25 8.74
N ILE A 85 -5.28 -6.77 8.54
CA ILE A 85 -6.45 -6.47 9.39
C ILE A 85 -6.64 -7.58 10.41
N ARG A 86 -6.87 -7.18 11.67
CA ARG A 86 -7.28 -8.08 12.77
C ARG A 86 -8.47 -7.49 13.50
N ILE A 87 -9.47 -8.32 13.74
CA ILE A 87 -10.66 -7.94 14.50
C ILE A 87 -10.66 -8.72 15.81
N ARG A 88 -10.64 -8.00 16.94
CA ARG A 88 -10.59 -8.58 18.31
C ARG A 88 -9.35 -9.45 18.60
N GLY A 89 -8.24 -9.25 17.89
CA GLY A 89 -6.96 -9.88 18.17
C GLY A 89 -6.63 -11.08 17.27
N ILE A 90 -5.76 -11.97 17.76
CA ILE A 90 -5.27 -13.15 17.01
C ILE A 90 -6.21 -14.30 17.29
N GLY A 91 -6.85 -14.83 16.26
CA GLY A 91 -7.79 -15.95 16.36
C GLY A 91 -7.14 -17.34 16.29
N SER A 92 -5.93 -17.43 15.72
CA SER A 92 -5.24 -18.73 15.54
C SER A 92 -3.72 -18.54 15.56
N PHE A 93 -3.00 -19.53 16.08
CA PHE A 93 -1.53 -19.60 16.03
C PHE A 93 -1.01 -20.07 14.67
N SER A 94 -1.74 -20.93 13.99
CA SER A 94 -1.28 -21.61 12.76
C SER A 94 -2.09 -21.28 11.52
N ALA A 95 -3.31 -20.73 11.67
CA ALA A 95 -4.16 -20.33 10.56
C ALA A 95 -4.21 -18.81 10.41
N SER A 96 -4.70 -18.33 9.26
CA SER A 96 -4.91 -16.90 9.02
C SER A 96 -5.85 -16.29 10.08
N SER A 97 -5.48 -15.12 10.60
CA SER A 97 -6.33 -14.30 11.48
C SER A 97 -6.99 -13.13 10.72
N ALA A 98 -6.96 -13.16 9.38
CA ALA A 98 -7.65 -12.17 8.55
C ALA A 98 -9.17 -12.32 8.65
N PRO A 99 -9.93 -11.21 8.60
CA PRO A 99 -11.38 -11.27 8.55
C PRO A 99 -11.86 -11.81 7.20
N LEU A 100 -13.10 -12.26 7.15
CA LEU A 100 -13.77 -12.54 5.89
C LEU A 100 -14.20 -11.20 5.25
N TYR A 101 -13.88 -11.02 3.98
CA TYR A 101 -14.40 -9.91 3.20
C TYR A 101 -15.62 -10.34 2.41
N VAL A 102 -16.64 -9.48 2.39
CA VAL A 102 -17.88 -9.69 1.64
C VAL A 102 -18.20 -8.43 0.84
N VAL A 103 -18.15 -8.52 -0.48
CA VAL A 103 -18.43 -7.39 -1.38
C VAL A 103 -19.77 -7.62 -2.07
N ASP A 104 -20.70 -6.68 -1.89
CA ASP A 104 -22.07 -6.76 -2.41
C ASP A 104 -22.76 -8.12 -2.16
N GLY A 105 -22.54 -8.67 -0.93
CA GLY A 105 -23.15 -9.92 -0.47
C GLY A 105 -22.39 -11.20 -0.84
N MET A 106 -21.27 -11.12 -1.54
CA MET A 106 -20.45 -12.27 -1.95
C MET A 106 -19.08 -12.28 -1.26
N PRO A 107 -18.58 -13.47 -0.83
CA PRO A 107 -17.26 -13.57 -0.23
C PRO A 107 -16.16 -13.27 -1.26
N TYR A 108 -15.15 -12.54 -0.82
CA TYR A 108 -13.94 -12.21 -1.58
C TYR A 108 -12.70 -12.66 -0.81
N ASP A 109 -11.62 -12.97 -1.53
CA ASP A 109 -10.31 -13.07 -0.92
C ASP A 109 -9.72 -11.68 -0.64
N GLU A 110 -8.73 -11.62 0.26
CA GLU A 110 -8.13 -10.37 0.73
C GLU A 110 -7.42 -9.60 -0.39
N GLU A 111 -6.77 -10.30 -1.32
CA GLU A 111 -6.04 -9.67 -2.42
C GLU A 111 -6.99 -9.06 -3.44
N SER A 112 -8.06 -9.76 -3.79
CA SER A 112 -9.11 -9.23 -4.66
C SER A 112 -9.82 -8.00 -4.08
N VAL A 113 -10.03 -7.95 -2.75
CA VAL A 113 -10.56 -6.77 -2.08
C VAL A 113 -9.61 -5.59 -2.17
N ASN A 114 -8.32 -5.81 -1.97
CA ASN A 114 -7.33 -4.74 -2.02
C ASN A 114 -7.09 -4.20 -3.44
N ALA A 115 -7.46 -4.96 -4.47
CA ALA A 115 -7.49 -4.50 -5.86
C ALA A 115 -8.65 -3.55 -6.17
N LEU A 116 -9.71 -3.53 -5.34
CA LEU A 116 -10.85 -2.62 -5.53
C LEU A 116 -10.39 -1.16 -5.42
N ASN A 117 -11.01 -0.30 -6.24
CA ASN A 117 -10.83 1.12 -6.10
C ASN A 117 -11.62 1.64 -4.88
N PRO A 118 -10.96 2.23 -3.85
CA PRO A 118 -11.66 2.82 -2.70
C PRO A 118 -12.70 3.88 -3.09
N ALA A 119 -12.53 4.56 -4.23
CA ALA A 119 -13.47 5.55 -4.73
C ALA A 119 -14.82 4.94 -5.17
N ASP A 120 -14.88 3.63 -5.45
CA ASP A 120 -16.11 2.93 -5.83
C ASP A 120 -16.94 2.46 -4.63
N ILE A 121 -16.43 2.62 -3.41
CA ILE A 121 -17.07 2.13 -2.20
C ILE A 121 -18.13 3.15 -1.73
N GLU A 122 -19.33 2.67 -1.47
CA GLU A 122 -20.44 3.43 -0.86
C GLU A 122 -20.32 3.41 0.68
N SER A 123 -20.07 2.22 1.23
CA SER A 123 -19.89 2.04 2.67
C SER A 123 -19.17 0.75 3.00
N MET A 124 -18.55 0.69 4.18
CA MET A 124 -18.03 -0.53 4.78
C MET A 124 -18.70 -0.74 6.15
N SER A 125 -19.08 -1.98 6.45
CA SER A 125 -19.61 -2.38 7.75
C SER A 125 -18.78 -3.51 8.33
N ILE A 126 -18.31 -3.37 9.56
CA ILE A 126 -17.46 -4.34 10.22
C ILE A 126 -18.28 -5.07 11.27
N LEU A 127 -18.53 -6.37 11.05
CA LEU A 127 -19.22 -7.26 11.97
C LEU A 127 -18.20 -7.94 12.87
N LYS A 128 -18.28 -7.66 14.17
CA LYS A 128 -17.23 -8.07 15.12
C LYS A 128 -17.63 -9.25 15.99
N ASP A 129 -18.92 -9.58 16.08
CA ASP A 129 -19.41 -10.66 16.93
C ASP A 129 -19.88 -11.89 16.14
N ALA A 130 -19.88 -13.04 16.81
CA ALA A 130 -20.23 -14.31 16.22
C ALA A 130 -21.69 -14.38 15.76
N ALA A 131 -22.61 -13.68 16.43
CA ALA A 131 -24.03 -13.68 16.06
C ALA A 131 -24.25 -12.99 14.72
N SER A 132 -23.59 -11.84 14.50
CA SER A 132 -23.62 -11.10 13.24
C SER A 132 -22.93 -11.86 12.09
N ALA A 133 -21.91 -12.65 12.42
CA ALA A 133 -21.09 -13.39 11.48
C ALA A 133 -21.60 -14.81 11.20
N ALA A 134 -22.56 -15.31 11.99
CA ALA A 134 -23.02 -16.71 11.96
C ALA A 134 -23.50 -17.21 10.58
N LEU A 135 -24.07 -16.29 9.77
CA LEU A 135 -24.54 -16.61 8.42
C LEU A 135 -23.42 -16.97 7.42
N TYR A 136 -22.16 -16.61 7.75
CA TYR A 136 -20.99 -16.93 6.92
C TYR A 136 -20.20 -18.15 7.43
N GLY A 137 -20.70 -18.82 8.49
CA GLY A 137 -20.12 -20.03 9.06
C GLY A 137 -18.71 -19.82 9.63
N SER A 138 -17.89 -20.87 9.61
CA SER A 138 -16.54 -20.89 10.18
C SER A 138 -15.57 -19.87 9.54
N ARG A 139 -15.78 -19.51 8.29
CA ARG A 139 -14.97 -18.50 7.57
C ARG A 139 -15.05 -17.12 8.22
N ALA A 140 -16.11 -16.84 8.97
CA ALA A 140 -16.34 -15.57 9.65
C ALA A 140 -15.84 -15.55 11.11
N ALA A 141 -15.12 -16.56 11.56
CA ALA A 141 -14.64 -16.68 12.94
C ALA A 141 -13.78 -15.48 13.39
N ASN A 142 -13.02 -14.87 12.46
CA ASN A 142 -12.19 -13.71 12.70
C ASN A 142 -12.92 -12.37 12.43
N GLY A 143 -14.26 -12.37 12.31
CA GLY A 143 -15.08 -11.23 11.94
C GLY A 143 -15.29 -11.10 10.42
N VAL A 144 -16.17 -10.15 10.04
CA VAL A 144 -16.53 -9.90 8.64
C VAL A 144 -16.43 -8.42 8.32
N VAL A 145 -15.80 -8.09 7.22
CA VAL A 145 -15.78 -6.75 6.61
C VAL A 145 -16.72 -6.78 5.40
N MET A 146 -17.87 -6.15 5.54
CA MET A 146 -18.84 -6.01 4.46
C MET A 146 -18.59 -4.72 3.72
N ILE A 147 -18.48 -4.80 2.39
CA ILE A 147 -18.23 -3.68 1.49
C ILE A 147 -19.42 -3.57 0.55
N THR A 148 -20.02 -2.39 0.52
CA THR A 148 -21.08 -2.06 -0.44
C THR A 148 -20.49 -1.10 -1.47
N THR A 149 -20.65 -1.45 -2.75
CA THR A 149 -20.18 -0.59 -3.85
C THR A 149 -21.27 0.39 -4.29
N LYS A 150 -20.86 1.50 -4.90
CA LYS A 150 -21.77 2.55 -5.41
C LYS A 150 -22.71 1.98 -6.46
N LYS A 151 -23.97 2.42 -6.40
CA LYS A 151 -25.06 2.02 -7.31
C LYS A 151 -25.58 3.22 -8.08
N GLY A 152 -26.33 2.96 -9.13
CA GLY A 152 -27.04 3.99 -9.87
C GLY A 152 -28.10 4.70 -9.03
N MET A 153 -28.52 5.89 -9.46
CA MET A 153 -29.55 6.72 -8.82
C MET A 153 -30.73 6.85 -9.74
N VAL A 154 -31.98 6.79 -9.16
CA VAL A 154 -33.23 7.00 -9.90
C VAL A 154 -33.39 8.49 -10.19
N ASP A 155 -33.82 8.82 -11.41
CA ASP A 155 -34.16 10.17 -11.87
C ASP A 155 -33.08 11.22 -11.67
N LYS A 156 -31.82 10.77 -11.67
CA LYS A 156 -30.64 11.62 -11.58
C LYS A 156 -29.60 11.17 -12.60
N SER A 157 -28.78 12.11 -13.06
CA SER A 157 -27.58 11.84 -13.84
C SER A 157 -26.47 12.70 -13.26
N LYS A 158 -25.39 12.05 -12.84
CA LYS A 158 -24.24 12.72 -12.25
C LYS A 158 -22.96 12.16 -12.85
N VAL A 159 -22.16 13.05 -13.43
CA VAL A 159 -20.77 12.76 -13.79
C VAL A 159 -19.87 13.37 -12.72
N THR A 160 -18.92 12.60 -12.22
CA THR A 160 -17.96 13.07 -11.23
C THR A 160 -16.55 12.75 -11.73
N LEU A 161 -15.70 13.76 -11.80
CA LEU A 161 -14.27 13.62 -11.99
C LEU A 161 -13.59 14.05 -10.68
N ASP A 162 -12.82 13.16 -10.10
CA ASP A 162 -11.98 13.43 -8.95
C ASP A 162 -10.53 13.25 -9.40
N ALA A 163 -9.74 14.34 -9.34
CA ALA A 163 -8.35 14.34 -9.74
C ALA A 163 -7.51 14.88 -8.58
N ARG A 164 -6.48 14.12 -8.19
CA ARG A 164 -5.64 14.43 -7.03
C ARG A 164 -4.17 14.28 -7.36
N TRP A 165 -3.38 15.18 -6.84
CA TRP A 165 -1.92 15.14 -6.89
C TRP A 165 -1.37 15.31 -5.48
N GLY A 166 -0.30 14.62 -5.18
CA GLY A 166 0.37 14.70 -3.91
C GLY A 166 1.85 14.39 -4.05
N VAL A 167 2.60 14.66 -2.98
CA VAL A 167 4.01 14.33 -2.88
C VAL A 167 4.20 13.44 -1.65
N ASN A 168 4.83 12.29 -1.86
CA ASN A 168 5.23 11.38 -0.79
C ASN A 168 6.59 11.82 -0.28
N THR A 169 6.65 12.23 0.97
CA THR A 169 7.87 12.62 1.64
C THR A 169 8.13 11.73 2.84
N ARG A 170 9.38 11.67 3.28
CA ARG A 170 9.74 10.95 4.49
C ARG A 170 9.09 11.63 5.71
N GLY A 171 8.17 10.92 6.37
CA GLY A 171 7.44 11.43 7.53
C GLY A 171 8.19 11.25 8.87
N VAL A 172 9.19 10.36 8.90
CA VAL A 172 10.03 10.13 10.07
C VAL A 172 11.38 10.81 9.83
N PRO A 173 11.83 11.71 10.73
CA PRO A 173 13.11 12.36 10.59
C PRO A 173 14.25 11.33 10.63
N GLU A 174 15.37 11.66 10.00
CA GLU A 174 16.58 10.86 10.14
C GLU A 174 17.11 10.92 11.57
N TYR A 175 17.75 9.83 11.97
CA TYR A 175 18.59 9.87 13.18
C TYR A 175 19.77 10.83 12.93
N ASP A 176 20.23 11.43 14.00
CA ASP A 176 21.49 12.18 13.97
C ASP A 176 22.65 11.19 13.83
N ILE A 177 23.17 11.08 12.62
CA ILE A 177 24.29 10.20 12.28
C ILE A 177 25.52 11.02 11.92
N MET A 178 26.70 10.44 12.12
CA MET A 178 27.95 11.07 11.71
C MET A 178 28.03 11.18 10.19
N LYS A 179 28.01 12.41 9.64
CA LYS A 179 28.09 12.67 8.20
C LYS A 179 29.46 13.20 7.77
N ASP A 180 30.27 13.70 8.70
CA ASP A 180 31.61 14.22 8.40
C ASP A 180 32.62 13.09 8.28
N GLN A 181 33.22 12.97 7.11
CA GLN A 181 34.24 11.94 6.82
C GLN A 181 35.49 12.11 7.66
N ARG A 182 35.91 13.36 7.96
CA ARG A 182 37.09 13.62 8.81
C ARG A 182 36.87 13.24 10.26
N GLU A 183 35.68 13.57 10.76
CA GLU A 183 35.27 13.16 12.11
C GLU A 183 35.21 11.64 12.24
N TYR A 184 34.71 10.94 11.21
CA TYR A 184 34.71 9.47 11.19
C TYR A 184 36.10 8.90 11.20
N VAL A 185 37.03 9.39 10.35
CA VAL A 185 38.41 8.96 10.29
C VAL A 185 39.14 9.19 11.62
N LEU A 186 38.91 10.35 12.25
CA LEU A 186 39.47 10.67 13.58
C LEU A 186 38.94 9.75 14.66
N THR A 187 37.62 9.46 14.63
CA THR A 187 36.97 8.56 15.60
C THR A 187 37.53 7.14 15.49
N ALA A 188 37.72 6.63 14.27
CA ALA A 188 38.31 5.33 14.01
C ALA A 188 39.76 5.29 14.50
N TRP A 189 40.54 6.34 14.22
CA TRP A 189 41.93 6.45 14.71
C TRP A 189 42.00 6.50 16.25
N ASN A 190 41.13 7.26 16.91
CA ASN A 190 41.07 7.31 18.37
C ASN A 190 40.73 5.95 18.97
N THR A 191 39.91 5.15 18.29
CA THR A 191 39.58 3.79 18.73
C THR A 191 40.82 2.89 18.74
N LEU A 192 41.66 2.97 17.69
CA LEU A 192 42.92 2.25 17.58
C LEU A 192 43.93 2.77 18.61
N LYS A 193 44.08 4.09 18.75
CA LYS A 193 45.00 4.71 19.72
C LYS A 193 44.73 4.30 21.17
N ASN A 194 43.48 4.01 21.53
CA ASN A 194 43.17 3.52 22.88
C ASN A 194 43.79 2.17 23.20
N GLN A 195 44.28 1.44 22.19
CA GLN A 195 44.91 0.12 22.33
C GLN A 195 46.39 0.11 21.90
N SER A 196 46.90 1.22 21.28
CA SER A 196 48.25 1.32 20.71
C SER A 196 48.80 2.75 20.84
N THR A 197 49.98 2.98 20.27
CA THR A 197 50.54 4.35 20.14
C THR A 197 49.86 5.09 19.00
N GLY A 198 49.95 6.44 18.96
CA GLY A 198 49.41 7.23 17.86
C GLY A 198 50.02 6.91 16.50
N ALA A 199 51.34 6.55 16.46
CA ALA A 199 52.02 6.13 15.23
C ALA A 199 51.47 4.78 14.73
N GLU A 200 51.34 3.79 15.60
CA GLU A 200 50.74 2.48 15.27
C GLU A 200 49.31 2.64 14.83
N ALA A 201 48.49 3.45 15.50
CA ALA A 201 47.13 3.73 15.11
C ALA A 201 47.02 4.33 13.69
N SER A 202 47.97 5.20 13.29
CA SER A 202 48.04 5.79 11.95
C SER A 202 48.39 4.75 10.87
N GLU A 203 49.29 3.81 11.15
CA GLU A 203 49.63 2.70 10.25
C GLU A 203 48.49 1.69 10.10
N GLU A 204 47.77 1.36 11.17
CA GLU A 204 46.68 0.37 11.19
C GLU A 204 45.35 0.89 10.69
N LEU A 205 45.18 2.23 10.60
CA LEU A 205 43.91 2.88 10.31
C LEU A 205 43.27 2.37 9.01
N ILE A 206 44.07 2.27 7.93
CA ILE A 206 43.54 1.79 6.63
C ILE A 206 43.04 0.34 6.72
N GLY A 207 43.65 -0.51 7.49
CA GLY A 207 43.20 -1.88 7.74
C GLY A 207 41.88 -1.92 8.50
N SER A 208 41.61 -0.92 9.35
CA SER A 208 40.37 -0.80 10.11
C SER A 208 39.17 -0.24 9.28
N ILE A 209 39.43 0.77 8.44
CA ILE A 209 38.37 1.46 7.69
C ILE A 209 38.30 1.08 6.20
N GLY A 210 39.32 0.40 5.65
CA GLY A 210 39.36 -0.15 4.29
C GLY A 210 39.40 0.87 3.14
N TYR A 211 39.24 2.18 3.40
CA TYR A 211 39.19 3.21 2.37
C TYR A 211 39.84 4.51 2.84
N ASN A 212 40.66 5.09 1.97
CA ASN A 212 41.24 6.42 2.17
C ASN A 212 40.46 7.49 1.43
N PRO A 213 39.70 8.35 2.13
CA PRO A 213 38.87 9.35 1.49
C PRO A 213 39.61 10.59 0.96
N PHE A 214 40.92 10.73 1.19
CA PHE A 214 41.69 11.90 0.84
C PHE A 214 42.40 11.77 -0.50
N ILE A 215 42.49 12.86 -1.25
CA ILE A 215 43.22 12.95 -2.52
C ILE A 215 44.72 13.16 -2.21
N GLY A 216 45.57 12.31 -2.78
CA GLY A 216 47.05 12.48 -2.71
C GLY A 216 47.66 12.26 -1.32
N VAL A 217 46.96 11.67 -0.39
CA VAL A 217 47.43 11.38 0.98
C VAL A 217 47.74 9.90 1.10
N ALA A 218 48.94 9.58 1.65
CA ALA A 218 49.29 8.18 1.95
C ALA A 218 48.39 7.63 3.06
N ASN A 219 48.16 6.32 3.06
CA ASN A 219 47.23 5.65 4.00
C ASN A 219 47.60 5.87 5.48
N ASN A 220 48.89 5.92 5.80
CA ASN A 220 49.40 6.18 7.15
C ASN A 220 49.52 7.69 7.48
N ALA A 221 49.18 8.56 6.54
CA ALA A 221 49.18 10.01 6.72
C ALA A 221 47.77 10.62 6.78
N MET A 222 46.72 9.79 6.80
CA MET A 222 45.32 10.27 6.96
C MET A 222 45.15 10.99 8.29
N VAL A 223 45.73 10.47 9.35
CA VAL A 223 45.82 11.09 10.69
C VAL A 223 47.26 10.98 11.16
N SER A 224 47.83 12.09 11.62
CA SER A 224 49.18 12.10 12.18
C SER A 224 49.25 11.36 13.54
N ALA A 225 50.46 11.01 14.00
CA ALA A 225 50.67 10.41 15.31
C ALA A 225 50.12 11.26 16.47
N ASP A 226 50.01 12.57 16.28
CA ASP A 226 49.45 13.53 17.25
C ASP A 226 47.96 13.67 17.16
N GLY A 227 47.30 12.95 16.25
CA GLY A 227 45.84 12.97 16.06
C GLY A 227 45.30 14.12 15.17
N VAL A 228 46.15 14.69 14.32
CA VAL A 228 45.73 15.73 13.38
C VAL A 228 45.29 15.06 12.08
N VAL A 229 44.00 15.23 11.71
CA VAL A 229 43.45 14.71 10.46
C VAL A 229 43.95 15.54 9.28
N SER A 230 44.23 14.89 8.16
CA SER A 230 44.66 15.55 6.92
C SER A 230 43.64 16.59 6.47
N SER A 231 44.12 17.78 6.05
CA SER A 231 43.33 18.87 5.45
C SER A 231 43.20 18.73 3.93
N ALA A 232 43.74 17.66 3.32
CA ALA A 232 43.65 17.43 1.89
C ALA A 232 42.19 17.31 1.42
N ALA A 233 41.93 17.57 0.12
CA ALA A 233 40.61 17.44 -0.45
C ALA A 233 40.07 16.00 -0.33
N LEU A 234 38.78 15.86 -0.12
CA LEU A 234 38.08 14.58 -0.11
C LEU A 234 37.83 14.11 -1.56
N ARG A 235 37.88 12.80 -1.79
CA ARG A 235 37.61 12.21 -3.11
C ARG A 235 36.16 12.33 -3.53
N HIS A 236 35.22 12.36 -2.58
CA HIS A 236 33.78 12.51 -2.83
C HIS A 236 33.10 13.23 -1.67
N ASN A 237 31.86 13.64 -1.94
CA ASN A 237 30.94 14.19 -0.94
C ASN A 237 29.53 13.59 -1.15
N ASP A 238 29.47 12.28 -1.30
CA ASP A 238 28.21 11.56 -1.52
C ASP A 238 27.40 11.48 -0.22
N ASP A 239 26.08 11.66 -0.34
CA ASP A 239 25.11 11.33 0.70
C ASP A 239 24.31 10.10 0.25
N TRP A 240 24.39 9.02 1.03
CA TRP A 240 23.72 7.76 0.72
C TRP A 240 22.19 7.89 0.76
N ALA A 241 21.65 8.73 1.67
CA ALA A 241 20.23 8.95 1.75
C ALA A 241 19.72 9.70 0.51
N ASP A 242 20.43 10.74 0.06
CA ASP A 242 20.06 11.49 -1.15
C ASP A 242 20.18 10.63 -2.41
N ALA A 243 21.16 9.71 -2.44
CA ALA A 243 21.33 8.81 -3.57
C ALA A 243 20.22 7.75 -3.67
N ALA A 244 19.77 7.21 -2.54
CA ALA A 244 18.78 6.13 -2.49
C ALA A 244 17.33 6.64 -2.42
N LEU A 245 17.10 7.80 -1.80
CA LEU A 245 15.77 8.32 -1.51
C LEU A 245 15.42 9.54 -2.37
N HIS A 246 14.15 9.79 -2.54
CA HIS A 246 13.61 10.99 -3.18
C HIS A 246 12.19 11.29 -2.70
N ASN A 247 11.63 12.41 -3.10
CA ASN A 247 10.23 12.70 -2.93
C ASN A 247 9.45 12.04 -4.08
N GLY A 248 8.58 11.08 -3.75
CA GLY A 248 7.74 10.40 -4.73
C GLY A 248 6.53 11.25 -5.13
N MET A 249 6.01 11.06 -6.32
CA MET A 249 4.81 11.73 -6.81
C MET A 249 3.61 10.78 -6.75
N ARG A 250 2.46 11.29 -6.30
CA ARG A 250 1.19 10.58 -6.34
C ARG A 250 0.22 11.29 -7.26
N GLN A 251 -0.42 10.51 -8.16
CA GLN A 251 -1.44 10.98 -9.09
C GLN A 251 -2.61 10.02 -9.06
N GLU A 252 -3.83 10.54 -8.91
CA GLU A 252 -5.04 9.75 -8.86
C GLU A 252 -6.15 10.45 -9.65
N TYR A 253 -6.81 9.69 -10.53
CA TYR A 253 -7.91 10.16 -11.35
C TYR A 253 -9.06 9.16 -11.28
N ASN A 254 -10.24 9.61 -10.86
CA ASN A 254 -11.44 8.79 -10.79
C ASN A 254 -12.56 9.48 -11.55
N LEU A 255 -13.01 8.87 -12.64
CA LEU A 255 -14.17 9.29 -13.42
C LEU A 255 -15.33 8.35 -13.11
N SER A 256 -16.47 8.89 -12.73
CA SER A 256 -17.68 8.09 -12.54
C SER A 256 -18.92 8.72 -13.16
N LEU A 257 -19.78 7.87 -13.69
CA LEU A 257 -21.11 8.19 -14.20
C LEU A 257 -22.15 7.41 -13.40
N GLN A 258 -23.06 8.12 -12.78
CA GLN A 258 -24.13 7.56 -11.97
C GLN A 258 -25.47 8.11 -12.46
N GLY A 259 -26.43 7.23 -12.72
CA GLY A 259 -27.73 7.69 -13.23
C GLY A 259 -28.73 6.57 -13.36
N GLY A 260 -29.89 6.95 -13.98
CA GLY A 260 -30.94 6.00 -14.30
C GLY A 260 -32.35 6.59 -14.19
N ASN A 261 -33.31 5.71 -14.34
CA ASN A 261 -34.73 5.97 -14.17
C ASN A 261 -35.37 4.90 -13.27
N ALA A 262 -36.68 4.94 -13.09
CA ALA A 262 -37.41 4.01 -12.22
C ALA A 262 -37.22 2.51 -12.58
N LYS A 263 -36.85 2.19 -13.84
CA LYS A 263 -36.64 0.81 -14.29
C LYS A 263 -35.16 0.40 -14.31
N THR A 264 -34.27 1.31 -14.68
CA THR A 264 -32.87 0.98 -14.85
C THR A 264 -32.00 2.02 -14.21
N THR A 265 -31.10 1.59 -13.30
CA THR A 265 -30.09 2.45 -12.72
C THR A 265 -28.71 1.90 -13.04
N HIS A 266 -27.73 2.78 -13.22
CA HIS A 266 -26.37 2.39 -13.55
C HIS A 266 -25.35 3.24 -12.81
N PHE A 267 -24.23 2.61 -12.46
CA PHE A 267 -23.00 3.24 -12.01
C PHE A 267 -21.85 2.68 -12.84
N LEU A 268 -21.09 3.56 -13.47
CA LEU A 268 -19.88 3.22 -14.23
C LEU A 268 -18.74 4.02 -13.66
N SER A 269 -17.55 3.42 -13.52
CA SER A 269 -16.35 4.13 -13.09
C SER A 269 -15.11 3.66 -13.84
N LEU A 270 -14.16 4.59 -13.98
CA LEU A 270 -12.80 4.36 -14.44
C LEU A 270 -11.87 5.04 -13.45
N GLY A 271 -10.84 4.34 -13.02
CA GLY A 271 -9.85 4.84 -12.07
C GLY A 271 -8.44 4.60 -12.57
N TYR A 272 -7.56 5.57 -12.34
CA TYR A 272 -6.12 5.47 -12.52
C TYR A 272 -5.43 5.99 -11.28
N LEU A 273 -4.47 5.25 -10.77
CA LEU A 273 -3.60 5.65 -9.65
C LEU A 273 -2.17 5.32 -10.02
N LYS A 274 -1.27 6.29 -9.87
CA LYS A 274 0.17 6.09 -9.81
C LYS A 274 0.69 6.70 -8.52
N ASP A 275 1.44 5.91 -7.75
CA ASP A 275 1.92 6.25 -6.41
C ASP A 275 3.40 5.88 -6.30
N GLU A 276 4.30 6.84 -6.42
CA GLU A 276 5.75 6.64 -6.33
C GLU A 276 6.18 6.63 -4.87
N GLY A 277 7.06 5.69 -4.51
CA GLY A 277 7.63 5.58 -3.18
C GLY A 277 8.73 6.61 -2.91
N ILE A 278 9.14 6.71 -1.65
CA ILE A 278 10.28 7.54 -1.26
C ILE A 278 11.64 6.86 -1.55
N LEU A 279 11.67 5.55 -1.72
CA LEU A 279 12.82 4.83 -2.26
C LEU A 279 12.76 4.90 -3.78
N ARG A 280 13.86 5.26 -4.44
CA ARG A 280 13.92 5.34 -5.91
C ARG A 280 13.57 4.01 -6.55
N HIS A 281 12.95 4.05 -7.73
CA HIS A 281 12.50 2.88 -8.51
C HIS A 281 11.44 2.02 -7.81
N THR A 282 10.72 2.60 -6.83
CA THR A 282 9.57 1.94 -6.22
C THR A 282 8.29 2.70 -6.53
N ASP A 283 7.29 1.99 -7.00
CA ASP A 283 5.99 2.57 -7.31
C ASP A 283 4.86 1.55 -7.24
N PHE A 284 3.66 2.07 -7.36
CA PHE A 284 2.43 1.31 -7.51
C PHE A 284 1.54 1.99 -8.54
N GLU A 285 1.12 1.25 -9.54
CA GLU A 285 0.18 1.70 -10.54
C GLU A 285 -1.08 0.82 -10.54
N ARG A 286 -2.26 1.44 -10.66
CA ARG A 286 -3.52 0.71 -10.77
C ARG A 286 -4.44 1.38 -11.79
N ILE A 287 -4.95 0.56 -12.71
CA ILE A 287 -6.06 0.89 -13.60
C ILE A 287 -7.27 0.07 -13.16
N SER A 288 -8.43 0.69 -13.01
CA SER A 288 -9.65 0.00 -12.61
C SER A 288 -10.85 0.46 -13.42
N ALA A 289 -11.80 -0.46 -13.63
CA ALA A 289 -13.08 -0.18 -14.26
C ALA A 289 -14.18 -0.95 -13.54
N ARG A 290 -15.35 -0.32 -13.37
CA ARG A 290 -16.53 -0.95 -12.75
C ARG A 290 -17.79 -0.57 -13.49
N ALA A 291 -18.71 -1.52 -13.58
CA ALA A 291 -20.07 -1.32 -14.07
C ALA A 291 -21.06 -2.03 -13.16
N ASN A 292 -21.97 -1.28 -12.55
CA ASN A 292 -23.09 -1.79 -11.75
C ASN A 292 -24.38 -1.37 -12.43
N ILE A 293 -25.21 -2.33 -12.81
CA ILE A 293 -26.47 -2.10 -13.49
C ILE A 293 -27.58 -2.83 -12.73
N ASN A 294 -28.64 -2.11 -12.38
CA ASN A 294 -29.84 -2.69 -11.79
C ASN A 294 -31.00 -2.43 -12.76
N HIS A 295 -31.75 -3.49 -13.05
CA HIS A 295 -32.90 -3.40 -13.99
C HIS A 295 -34.14 -4.11 -13.44
N THR A 296 -35.21 -3.38 -13.29
CA THR A 296 -36.53 -3.92 -12.96
C THR A 296 -37.25 -4.30 -14.25
N VAL A 297 -37.25 -5.61 -14.56
CA VAL A 297 -37.89 -6.15 -15.76
C VAL A 297 -39.43 -5.92 -15.68
N ASN A 298 -40.01 -6.26 -14.53
CA ASN A 298 -41.41 -6.07 -14.21
C ASN A 298 -41.62 -6.10 -12.70
N LYS A 299 -42.89 -6.03 -12.22
CA LYS A 299 -43.20 -6.05 -10.78
C LYS A 299 -42.75 -7.31 -10.02
N PHE A 300 -42.39 -8.38 -10.74
CA PHE A 300 -41.99 -9.65 -10.15
C PHE A 300 -40.48 -9.90 -10.25
N ILE A 301 -39.77 -9.29 -11.21
CA ILE A 301 -38.41 -9.65 -11.54
C ILE A 301 -37.50 -8.42 -11.56
N ASP A 302 -36.44 -8.46 -10.74
CA ASP A 302 -35.33 -7.51 -10.76
C ASP A 302 -34.04 -8.26 -11.07
N ILE A 303 -33.20 -7.69 -11.93
CA ILE A 303 -31.91 -8.23 -12.32
C ILE A 303 -30.82 -7.20 -11.97
N ASN A 304 -29.76 -7.65 -11.31
CA ASN A 304 -28.60 -6.84 -11.00
C ASN A 304 -27.34 -7.48 -11.60
N GLY A 305 -26.52 -6.69 -12.28
CA GLY A 305 -25.22 -7.07 -12.79
C GLY A 305 -24.15 -6.16 -12.23
N ASN A 306 -23.02 -6.75 -11.81
CA ASN A 306 -21.85 -6.04 -11.35
C ASN A 306 -20.63 -6.67 -12.01
N LEU A 307 -19.85 -5.85 -12.72
CA LEU A 307 -18.59 -6.22 -13.33
C LEU A 307 -17.51 -5.27 -12.85
N ALA A 308 -16.36 -5.84 -12.48
CA ALA A 308 -15.21 -5.04 -12.12
C ALA A 308 -13.93 -5.68 -12.68
N TYR A 309 -13.04 -4.84 -13.12
CA TYR A 309 -11.68 -5.22 -13.51
C TYR A 309 -10.69 -4.25 -12.88
N ALA A 310 -9.58 -4.80 -12.39
CA ALA A 310 -8.46 -4.01 -11.91
C ALA A 310 -7.16 -4.68 -12.31
N ARG A 311 -6.26 -3.89 -12.90
CA ARG A 311 -4.86 -4.25 -13.12
C ARG A 311 -4.03 -3.40 -12.20
N ALA A 312 -3.18 -4.04 -11.39
CA ALA A 312 -2.27 -3.39 -10.47
C ALA A 312 -0.85 -3.89 -10.68
N GLU A 313 0.09 -2.97 -10.78
CA GLU A 313 1.52 -3.23 -10.88
C GLU A 313 2.22 -2.60 -9.68
N LYS A 314 3.07 -3.36 -9.01
CA LYS A 314 3.87 -2.91 -7.88
C LYS A 314 5.34 -3.22 -8.15
N ASN A 315 6.18 -2.19 -8.11
CA ASN A 315 7.63 -2.27 -8.15
C ASN A 315 8.16 -2.02 -6.74
N ALA A 316 8.83 -3.02 -6.15
CA ALA A 316 9.34 -2.98 -4.78
C ALA A 316 10.86 -2.79 -4.77
N GLY A 317 11.40 -2.16 -3.72
CA GLY A 317 12.84 -1.91 -3.59
C GLY A 317 13.65 -3.12 -3.19
N GLN A 318 13.00 -4.22 -2.76
CA GLN A 318 13.67 -5.48 -2.44
C GLN A 318 12.70 -6.66 -2.58
N SER A 319 13.26 -7.86 -2.76
CA SER A 319 12.46 -9.09 -2.82
C SER A 319 11.66 -9.31 -1.55
N GLN A 320 10.38 -9.67 -1.70
CA GLN A 320 9.51 -10.03 -0.57
C GLN A 320 9.95 -11.35 0.11
N ASN A 321 10.81 -12.14 -0.55
CA ASN A 321 11.40 -13.36 0.01
C ASN A 321 12.77 -13.11 0.65
N ALA A 322 13.34 -11.90 0.53
CA ALA A 322 14.59 -11.57 1.17
C ALA A 322 14.42 -11.67 2.69
N SER A 323 15.30 -12.40 3.31
CA SER A 323 15.55 -12.31 4.75
C SER A 323 15.78 -10.84 5.07
N LEU A 324 15.22 -10.33 6.16
CA LEU A 324 15.44 -8.93 6.61
C LEU A 324 16.89 -8.73 7.03
N SER A 325 17.80 -8.83 6.07
CA SER A 325 19.20 -8.47 6.25
C SER A 325 19.28 -6.95 6.34
N ASN A 326 19.95 -6.43 7.34
CA ASN A 326 20.18 -5.00 7.52
C ASN A 326 20.82 -4.36 6.28
N TYR A 327 21.61 -5.14 5.55
CA TYR A 327 22.40 -4.69 4.41
C TYR A 327 21.62 -4.58 3.10
N SER A 328 20.48 -5.24 2.98
CA SER A 328 19.57 -5.11 1.81
C SER A 328 18.44 -4.10 2.05
N ASN A 329 18.23 -3.67 3.30
CA ASN A 329 17.25 -2.66 3.64
C ASN A 329 17.84 -1.26 3.42
N ALA A 330 17.34 -0.54 2.40
CA ALA A 330 17.88 0.77 2.03
C ALA A 330 17.86 1.79 3.19
N PHE A 331 16.82 1.79 4.03
CA PHE A 331 16.73 2.72 5.16
C PHE A 331 17.74 2.39 6.26
N MET A 332 17.97 1.12 6.55
CA MET A 332 18.99 0.70 7.51
C MET A 332 20.39 0.95 6.95
N PHE A 333 20.61 0.61 5.68
CA PHE A 333 21.89 0.79 5.01
C PHE A 333 22.35 2.24 5.04
N THR A 334 21.49 3.19 4.61
CA THR A 334 21.83 4.61 4.57
C THR A 334 22.11 5.24 5.94
N GLN A 335 21.64 4.61 7.01
CA GLN A 335 21.89 5.08 8.38
C GLN A 335 23.12 4.44 9.04
N GLN A 336 23.56 3.29 8.58
CA GLN A 336 24.65 2.52 9.23
C GLN A 336 25.96 2.57 8.45
N ILE A 337 25.90 2.91 7.16
CA ILE A 337 27.12 3.00 6.34
C ILE A 337 27.97 4.18 6.77
N ALA A 338 29.30 3.97 6.82
CA ALA A 338 30.20 5.05 7.16
C ALA A 338 30.27 6.12 6.05
N PRO A 339 30.35 7.42 6.40
CA PRO A 339 30.34 8.52 5.44
C PRO A 339 31.53 8.55 4.50
N ILE A 340 32.63 7.86 4.86
CA ILE A 340 33.81 7.76 4.02
C ILE A 340 33.62 6.89 2.77
N TYR A 341 32.62 6.00 2.75
CA TYR A 341 32.40 5.13 1.60
C TYR A 341 31.57 5.82 0.53
N PRO A 342 32.06 5.85 -0.73
CA PRO A 342 31.36 6.50 -1.81
C PRO A 342 30.16 5.70 -2.29
N VAL A 343 29.15 6.39 -2.83
CA VAL A 343 28.03 5.76 -3.56
C VAL A 343 28.45 5.38 -4.97
N TYR A 344 29.25 6.23 -5.59
CA TYR A 344 29.69 6.11 -6.98
C TYR A 344 31.18 5.79 -7.03
N ALA A 345 31.65 5.26 -8.14
CA ALA A 345 33.06 5.04 -8.36
C ALA A 345 33.82 6.34 -8.63
N TYR A 346 34.97 6.51 -7.99
CA TYR A 346 35.85 7.66 -8.16
C TYR A 346 37.29 7.22 -8.44
N ASP A 347 37.98 7.98 -9.26
CA ASP A 347 39.42 7.82 -9.47
C ASP A 347 40.25 8.39 -8.30
N GLU A 348 41.56 8.28 -8.36
CA GLU A 348 42.47 8.77 -7.33
C GLU A 348 42.44 10.31 -7.19
N ASN A 349 41.97 11.02 -8.21
CA ASN A 349 41.88 12.49 -8.23
C ASN A 349 40.50 12.99 -7.78
N GLY A 350 39.57 12.09 -7.46
CA GLY A 350 38.21 12.43 -7.05
C GLY A 350 37.27 12.71 -8.23
N ASN A 351 37.61 12.29 -9.46
CA ASN A 351 36.68 12.38 -10.58
C ASN A 351 35.79 11.15 -10.61
N ARG A 352 34.46 11.37 -10.86
CA ARG A 352 33.50 10.28 -11.02
C ARG A 352 33.81 9.46 -12.27
N ILE A 353 33.75 8.15 -12.15
CA ILE A 353 33.96 7.20 -13.23
C ILE A 353 32.65 6.91 -13.95
N TYR A 354 32.70 6.83 -15.26
CA TYR A 354 31.59 6.45 -16.13
C TYR A 354 32.01 5.26 -16.99
N ASP A 355 31.06 4.42 -17.40
CA ASP A 355 31.29 3.33 -18.33
C ASP A 355 31.48 3.83 -19.79
N GLU A 356 31.71 2.91 -20.73
CA GLU A 356 31.93 3.24 -22.16
C GLU A 356 30.67 3.87 -22.80
N GLU A 357 29.49 3.59 -22.28
CA GLU A 357 28.21 4.14 -22.71
C GLU A 357 27.88 5.48 -22.02
N GLY A 358 28.69 5.92 -21.07
CA GLY A 358 28.49 7.18 -20.34
C GLY A 358 27.56 7.05 -19.12
N ASN A 359 27.23 5.82 -18.70
CA ASN A 359 26.43 5.62 -17.49
C ASN A 359 27.31 5.75 -16.24
N THR A 360 26.71 6.15 -15.15
CA THR A 360 27.37 6.24 -13.84
C THR A 360 27.76 4.86 -13.34
N VAL A 361 29.04 4.69 -12.99
CA VAL A 361 29.53 3.49 -12.32
C VAL A 361 29.35 3.63 -10.80
N TYR A 362 28.79 2.61 -10.17
CA TYR A 362 28.58 2.58 -8.72
C TYR A 362 29.72 1.84 -8.00
N ASP A 363 29.99 2.26 -6.78
CA ASP A 363 30.94 1.57 -5.90
C ASP A 363 30.18 0.54 -5.04
N PHE A 364 30.63 -0.72 -5.07
CA PHE A 364 30.03 -1.80 -4.28
C PHE A 364 30.88 -2.18 -3.07
N GLY A 365 32.04 -1.54 -2.88
CA GLY A 365 32.93 -1.81 -1.76
C GLY A 365 33.59 -3.20 -1.79
N ASP A 366 33.70 -3.77 -2.98
CA ASP A 366 34.21 -5.13 -3.25
C ASP A 366 35.75 -5.17 -3.45
N GLY A 367 36.42 -4.04 -3.35
CA GLY A 367 37.85 -3.87 -3.61
C GLY A 367 38.15 -3.32 -5.00
N THR A 368 37.19 -3.14 -5.89
CA THR A 368 37.42 -2.58 -7.22
C THR A 368 37.74 -1.08 -7.16
N TYR A 369 36.94 -0.29 -6.46
CA TYR A 369 37.13 1.16 -6.27
C TYR A 369 37.35 1.52 -4.80
N SER A 370 36.64 0.87 -3.91
CA SER A 370 36.82 0.96 -2.46
C SER A 370 36.69 -0.43 -1.83
N THR A 371 37.28 -0.60 -0.64
CA THR A 371 37.05 -1.78 0.20
C THR A 371 36.19 -1.35 1.37
N ARG A 372 35.01 -1.92 1.54
CA ARG A 372 34.14 -1.66 2.70
C ARG A 372 34.28 -2.73 3.73
N MET A 373 34.41 -2.31 4.98
CA MET A 373 34.55 -3.22 6.11
C MET A 373 33.15 -3.71 6.58
N GLY A 374 33.13 -4.93 7.09
CA GLY A 374 31.91 -5.54 7.62
C GLY A 374 30.92 -5.99 6.55
N GLY A 375 29.62 -5.96 6.85
CA GLY A 375 28.56 -6.46 6.00
C GLY A 375 28.11 -5.54 4.85
N PHE A 376 28.79 -4.42 4.63
CA PHE A 376 28.44 -3.45 3.58
C PHE A 376 29.14 -3.71 2.24
N SER A 377 30.05 -4.70 2.19
CA SER A 377 30.71 -5.15 0.97
C SER A 377 29.72 -5.80 0.01
N ASN A 378 29.93 -5.64 -1.29
CA ASN A 378 29.08 -6.14 -2.38
C ASN A 378 27.62 -5.61 -2.37
N GLN A 379 27.35 -4.49 -1.70
CA GLN A 379 26.03 -3.90 -1.61
C GLN A 379 26.09 -2.42 -1.99
N ASN A 380 25.12 -1.99 -2.80
CA ASN A 380 24.86 -0.58 -3.09
C ASN A 380 23.37 -0.36 -3.27
N VAL A 381 22.70 0.12 -2.23
CA VAL A 381 21.23 0.24 -2.21
C VAL A 381 20.71 1.23 -3.24
N ALA A 382 21.50 2.23 -3.62
CA ALA A 382 21.12 3.17 -4.67
C ALA A 382 21.18 2.53 -6.07
N ALA A 383 22.19 1.69 -6.32
CA ALA A 383 22.33 0.95 -7.57
C ALA A 383 21.32 -0.21 -7.67
N ASN A 384 21.24 -1.03 -6.63
CA ASN A 384 20.41 -2.23 -6.63
C ASN A 384 18.93 -1.91 -6.84
N SER A 385 18.42 -0.79 -6.31
CA SER A 385 17.03 -0.38 -6.54
C SER A 385 16.68 -0.15 -8.03
N GLY A 386 17.66 0.16 -8.87
CA GLY A 386 17.49 0.33 -10.32
C GLY A 386 17.91 -0.86 -11.17
N LEU A 387 18.83 -1.70 -10.67
CA LEU A 387 19.36 -2.86 -11.40
C LEU A 387 18.57 -4.14 -11.11
N ASP A 388 18.01 -4.28 -9.91
CA ASP A 388 17.18 -5.41 -9.53
C ASP A 388 15.71 -5.12 -9.84
N VAL A 389 14.95 -6.18 -10.20
CA VAL A 389 13.52 -6.06 -10.47
C VAL A 389 12.74 -6.90 -9.46
N HIS A 390 11.87 -6.25 -8.70
CA HIS A 390 10.95 -6.88 -7.77
C HIS A 390 9.52 -6.43 -8.09
N GLN A 391 8.98 -7.01 -9.16
CA GLN A 391 7.69 -6.61 -9.72
C GLN A 391 6.61 -7.62 -9.36
N THR A 392 5.43 -7.12 -9.00
CA THR A 392 4.20 -7.91 -8.90
C THR A 392 3.12 -7.29 -9.75
N LEU A 393 2.62 -8.05 -10.71
CA LEU A 393 1.51 -7.70 -11.59
C LEU A 393 0.28 -8.53 -11.19
N ASN A 394 -0.83 -7.86 -10.89
CA ASN A 394 -2.11 -8.47 -10.54
C ASN A 394 -3.19 -8.04 -11.53
N ASP A 395 -3.82 -9.01 -12.19
CA ASP A 395 -5.04 -8.80 -12.96
C ASP A 395 -6.21 -9.44 -12.20
N ASN A 396 -7.21 -8.64 -11.84
CA ASN A 396 -8.39 -9.07 -11.10
C ASN A 396 -9.65 -8.80 -11.91
N PHE A 397 -10.45 -9.83 -12.15
CA PHE A 397 -11.78 -9.72 -12.76
C PHE A 397 -12.82 -10.28 -11.80
N ASN A 398 -13.90 -9.53 -11.61
CA ASN A 398 -15.01 -9.92 -10.76
C ASN A 398 -16.31 -9.70 -11.53
N GLY A 399 -17.10 -10.76 -11.66
CA GLY A 399 -18.43 -10.72 -12.28
C GLY A 399 -19.50 -11.20 -11.31
N ARG A 400 -20.60 -10.47 -11.18
CA ARG A 400 -21.74 -10.82 -10.33
C ARG A 400 -23.03 -10.67 -11.10
N GLY A 401 -23.93 -11.65 -10.93
CA GLY A 401 -25.29 -11.60 -11.40
C GLY A 401 -26.27 -11.94 -10.27
N THR A 402 -27.32 -11.15 -10.11
CA THR A 402 -28.37 -11.41 -9.13
C THR A 402 -29.71 -11.32 -9.80
N ILE A 403 -30.58 -12.30 -9.60
CA ILE A 403 -31.97 -12.29 -10.01
C ILE A 403 -32.83 -12.37 -8.74
N ASN A 404 -33.71 -11.39 -8.59
CA ASN A 404 -34.72 -11.37 -7.53
C ASN A 404 -36.10 -11.63 -8.14
N ILE A 405 -36.83 -12.55 -7.54
CA ILE A 405 -38.22 -12.90 -7.95
C ILE A 405 -39.13 -12.65 -6.76
N ASN A 406 -39.99 -11.66 -6.86
CA ASN A 406 -41.05 -11.38 -5.89
C ASN A 406 -42.25 -12.30 -6.25
N ILE A 407 -42.36 -13.43 -5.53
CA ILE A 407 -43.34 -14.49 -5.86
C ILE A 407 -44.73 -14.06 -5.47
N ILE A 408 -44.90 -13.62 -4.24
CA ILE A 408 -46.11 -13.01 -3.67
C ILE A 408 -45.66 -11.90 -2.70
N ASP A 409 -46.61 -11.15 -2.18
CA ASP A 409 -46.32 -10.11 -1.20
C ASP A 409 -45.64 -10.72 0.04
N GLY A 410 -44.49 -10.20 0.39
CA GLY A 410 -43.63 -10.69 1.47
C GLY A 410 -42.74 -11.91 1.14
N LEU A 411 -42.93 -12.63 0.02
CA LEU A 411 -42.14 -13.80 -0.36
C LEU A 411 -41.26 -13.48 -1.58
N LYS A 412 -39.93 -13.53 -1.36
CA LYS A 412 -38.92 -13.21 -2.37
C LYS A 412 -37.92 -14.39 -2.51
N ALA A 413 -37.68 -14.80 -3.74
CA ALA A 413 -36.55 -15.69 -4.09
C ALA A 413 -35.43 -14.85 -4.71
N THR A 414 -34.20 -15.13 -4.30
CA THR A 414 -32.99 -14.51 -4.84
C THR A 414 -32.02 -15.57 -5.29
N ALA A 415 -31.51 -15.46 -6.50
CA ALA A 415 -30.42 -16.28 -7.02
C ALA A 415 -29.21 -15.38 -7.32
N ASN A 416 -28.06 -15.73 -6.79
CA ASN A 416 -26.79 -15.03 -7.01
C ASN A 416 -25.78 -15.96 -7.68
N ILE A 417 -25.07 -15.44 -8.66
CA ILE A 417 -23.94 -16.09 -9.31
C ILE A 417 -22.75 -15.13 -9.26
N GLY A 418 -21.59 -15.62 -8.88
CA GLY A 418 -20.34 -14.86 -8.85
C GLY A 418 -19.20 -15.64 -9.49
N TYR A 419 -18.37 -14.93 -10.25
CA TYR A 419 -17.12 -15.44 -10.79
C TYR A 419 -16.01 -14.45 -10.50
N ASP A 420 -14.94 -14.92 -9.87
CA ASP A 420 -13.75 -14.16 -9.55
C ASP A 420 -12.54 -14.83 -10.20
N LEU A 421 -11.73 -14.03 -10.84
CA LEU A 421 -10.46 -14.44 -11.44
C LEU A 421 -9.38 -13.48 -10.94
N MET A 422 -8.34 -14.02 -10.31
CA MET A 422 -7.10 -13.33 -10.02
C MET A 422 -5.96 -14.03 -10.75
N ASN A 423 -5.19 -13.26 -11.50
CA ASN A 423 -3.96 -13.71 -12.12
C ASN A 423 -2.81 -12.84 -11.64
N GLN A 424 -1.87 -13.44 -10.87
CA GLN A 424 -0.72 -12.76 -10.32
C GLN A 424 0.54 -13.27 -10.99
N ILE A 425 1.36 -12.35 -11.47
CA ILE A 425 2.71 -12.63 -11.96
C ILE A 425 3.68 -11.85 -11.09
N ARG A 426 4.55 -12.58 -10.39
CA ARG A 426 5.64 -11.99 -9.63
C ARG A 426 6.96 -12.31 -10.30
N THR A 427 7.78 -11.29 -10.53
CA THR A 427 9.13 -11.39 -11.07
C THR A 427 10.10 -10.83 -10.04
N ASP A 428 11.02 -11.67 -9.56
CA ASP A 428 12.17 -11.26 -8.76
C ASP A 428 13.42 -11.52 -9.62
N HIS A 429 14.08 -10.46 -10.08
CA HIS A 429 15.35 -10.53 -10.83
C HIS A 429 16.42 -9.78 -10.05
N MET A 430 17.49 -10.48 -9.73
CA MET A 430 18.71 -9.92 -9.16
C MET A 430 19.74 -9.85 -10.29
N ASN A 431 20.35 -8.69 -10.47
CA ASN A 431 21.25 -8.42 -11.58
C ASN A 431 22.53 -9.28 -11.53
N GLN A 432 23.18 -9.39 -12.69
CA GLN A 432 24.40 -10.20 -12.86
C GLN A 432 25.68 -9.45 -12.56
N LEU A 433 25.64 -8.13 -12.46
CA LEU A 433 26.84 -7.30 -12.38
C LEU A 433 27.32 -7.15 -10.95
N TYR A 434 26.39 -6.99 -10.00
CA TYR A 434 26.69 -6.62 -8.63
C TYR A 434 25.71 -7.25 -7.65
N GLY A 435 26.12 -7.29 -6.37
CA GLY A 435 25.27 -7.76 -5.28
C GLY A 435 25.23 -9.28 -5.13
N ASP A 436 24.18 -9.77 -4.49
CA ASP A 436 24.08 -11.17 -4.01
C ASP A 436 24.03 -12.23 -5.13
N ALA A 437 23.73 -11.84 -6.36
CA ALA A 437 23.61 -12.76 -7.48
C ALA A 437 24.74 -12.63 -8.52
N ALA A 438 25.68 -11.72 -8.35
CA ALA A 438 26.80 -11.51 -9.28
C ALA A 438 27.66 -12.77 -9.45
N ASN A 439 27.92 -13.52 -8.36
CA ASN A 439 28.72 -14.74 -8.36
C ASN A 439 28.08 -15.91 -9.11
N VAL A 440 26.80 -15.81 -9.46
CA VAL A 440 26.02 -16.81 -10.25
C VAL A 440 25.50 -16.25 -11.56
N ASN A 441 26.04 -15.13 -12.04
CA ASN A 441 25.63 -14.42 -13.26
C ASN A 441 24.16 -14.01 -13.29
N GLY A 442 23.66 -13.50 -12.17
CA GLY A 442 22.27 -13.10 -12.01
C GLY A 442 21.35 -14.24 -11.59
N ARG A 443 20.17 -13.88 -11.07
CA ARG A 443 19.17 -14.84 -10.63
C ARG A 443 17.78 -14.30 -10.92
N THR A 444 16.94 -15.11 -11.54
CA THR A 444 15.54 -14.75 -11.82
C THR A 444 14.60 -15.79 -11.26
N TYR A 445 13.62 -15.33 -10.47
CA TYR A 445 12.46 -16.11 -10.05
C TYR A 445 11.22 -15.52 -10.69
N LYS A 446 10.38 -16.37 -11.27
CA LYS A 446 9.09 -15.98 -11.81
C LYS A 446 8.00 -16.90 -11.27
N TYR A 447 7.04 -16.30 -10.57
CA TYR A 447 5.91 -17.00 -9.98
C TYR A 447 4.65 -16.58 -10.71
N ASN A 448 3.88 -17.57 -11.16
CA ASN A 448 2.55 -17.34 -11.73
C ASN A 448 1.54 -18.02 -10.84
N GLN A 449 0.55 -17.26 -10.38
CA GLN A 449 -0.56 -17.77 -9.60
C GLN A 449 -1.86 -17.36 -10.28
N ARG A 450 -2.75 -18.33 -10.49
CA ARG A 450 -4.11 -18.08 -10.97
C ARG A 450 -5.10 -18.68 -9.99
N ILE A 451 -6.00 -17.84 -9.51
CA ILE A 451 -7.08 -18.23 -8.62
C ILE A 451 -8.40 -17.95 -9.32
N GLU A 452 -9.23 -18.98 -9.44
CA GLU A 452 -10.58 -18.86 -9.95
C GLU A 452 -11.57 -19.30 -8.87
N SER A 453 -12.60 -18.53 -8.68
CA SER A 453 -13.66 -18.84 -7.73
C SER A 453 -15.02 -18.69 -8.42
N PHE A 454 -15.84 -19.72 -8.33
CA PHE A 454 -17.23 -19.65 -8.74
C PHE A 454 -18.12 -19.82 -7.51
N THR A 455 -19.06 -18.90 -7.35
CA THR A 455 -20.00 -18.93 -6.24
C THR A 455 -21.43 -18.85 -6.77
N ALA A 456 -22.29 -19.76 -6.30
CA ALA A 456 -23.72 -19.72 -6.57
C ALA A 456 -24.48 -19.93 -5.26
N ASN A 457 -25.45 -19.06 -4.99
CA ASN A 457 -26.33 -19.23 -3.85
C ASN A 457 -27.77 -18.86 -4.19
N GLN A 458 -28.71 -19.47 -3.48
CA GLN A 458 -30.14 -19.21 -3.59
C GLN A 458 -30.68 -18.92 -2.20
N LEU A 459 -31.53 -17.93 -2.10
CA LEU A 459 -32.16 -17.50 -0.87
C LEU A 459 -33.67 -17.35 -1.06
N LEU A 460 -34.44 -17.92 -0.17
CA LEU A 460 -35.89 -17.69 -0.07
C LEU A 460 -36.17 -16.89 1.21
N THR A 461 -36.71 -15.71 1.07
CA THR A 461 -37.00 -14.82 2.20
C THR A 461 -38.50 -14.57 2.28
N TYR A 462 -39.06 -14.72 3.48
CA TYR A 462 -40.44 -14.36 3.77
C TYR A 462 -40.47 -13.33 4.90
N SER A 463 -41.10 -12.18 4.65
CA SER A 463 -41.35 -11.15 5.66
C SER A 463 -42.82 -10.68 5.51
N LYS A 464 -43.59 -10.76 6.59
CA LYS A 464 -44.91 -10.22 6.66
C LYS A 464 -44.91 -9.04 7.61
N ALA A 465 -45.35 -7.85 7.14
CA ALA A 465 -45.54 -6.66 7.97
C ALA A 465 -46.75 -6.82 8.90
#